data_c3c6fd0e0e9a76575b8d6e88dbe75926
#
_entry.id   c3c6fd0e0e9a76575b8d6e88dbe75926
#
_cell.length_a   1.000
_cell.length_b   1.000
_cell.length_c   1.000
_cell.angle_alpha   90.00
_cell.angle_beta   90.00
_cell.angle_gamma   90.00
#
_symmetry.space_group_name_H-M   'P 1'
#
loop_
_entity.id
_entity.type
_entity.pdbx_description
1 polymer ?
#
loop_
_entity_poly.entity_id
_entity_poly.type
_entity_poly.pdbx_seq_one_letter_code
_entity_poly.pdbx_strand_id
1 'polypeptide(L)'
;MIKKLLIALAVIILIPVAGFAWLFAQREPPSGPRIAGGPTLVGIEAGGAYAWIIRTAHGAVLVDAGLDATGAAILKELDAEGVKPEQVRAVLITHGHPDHYAAARLFDKASIAIGEGDVTMIRGDKAHYATFGKIMGAVMPLPPPPRVDITLKGGEDLAFDGARFQVIATPGHSPGSVMYLYQDVLFTGDSLMRKGDGVTIVPSLFSENADENRASLRSLQALPFVTIADGHAGLAADAKQKLTRFLAGS
;
A
#
# COMPACT_ATOMS: atom_id res chain seq x y z
N MET A 1 4.02 48.36 2.79
CA MET A 1 3.12 47.36 2.17
C MET A 1 3.88 46.10 1.75
N ILE A 2 4.94 46.14 0.97
CA ILE A 2 5.70 44.99 0.44
C ILE A 2 6.22 44.06 1.54
N LYS A 3 6.81 44.57 2.65
CA LYS A 3 7.28 43.73 3.76
C LYS A 3 6.16 42.92 4.43
N LYS A 4 4.97 43.49 4.60
CA LYS A 4 3.81 42.77 5.17
C LYS A 4 3.30 41.68 4.21
N LEU A 5 3.33 41.96 2.91
CA LEU A 5 2.95 40.98 1.87
C LEU A 5 3.93 39.80 1.81
N LEU A 6 5.25 40.09 1.89
CA LEU A 6 6.29 39.05 1.92
C LEU A 6 6.22 38.18 3.18
N ILE A 7 5.94 38.80 4.35
CA ILE A 7 5.74 38.07 5.60
C ILE A 7 4.49 37.17 5.50
N ALA A 8 3.38 37.71 4.98
CA ALA A 8 2.15 36.91 4.78
C ALA A 8 2.38 35.75 3.81
N LEU A 9 3.11 35.98 2.70
CA LEU A 9 3.45 34.95 1.74
C LEU A 9 4.37 33.86 2.36
N ALA A 10 5.36 34.26 3.14
CA ALA A 10 6.24 33.37 3.86
C ALA A 10 5.46 32.51 4.88
N VAL A 11 4.54 33.10 5.63
CA VAL A 11 3.69 32.38 6.58
C VAL A 11 2.78 31.37 5.87
N ILE A 12 2.19 31.76 4.73
CA ILE A 12 1.31 30.91 3.92
C ILE A 12 2.07 29.69 3.33
N ILE A 13 3.36 29.83 3.06
CA ILE A 13 4.17 28.74 2.49
C ILE A 13 4.89 27.96 3.58
N LEU A 14 5.54 28.64 4.53
CA LEU A 14 6.40 27.97 5.52
C LEU A 14 5.62 27.17 6.57
N ILE A 15 4.44 27.60 6.97
CA ILE A 15 3.62 26.86 7.94
C ILE A 15 3.13 25.52 7.33
N PRO A 16 2.56 25.47 6.12
CA PRO A 16 2.21 24.22 5.48
C PRO A 16 3.42 23.31 5.23
N VAL A 17 4.57 23.87 4.79
CA VAL A 17 5.79 23.09 4.57
C VAL A 17 6.33 22.51 5.88
N ALA A 18 6.37 23.30 6.95
CA ALA A 18 6.78 22.80 8.27
C ALA A 18 5.81 21.79 8.84
N GLY A 19 4.50 22.00 8.69
CA GLY A 19 3.47 21.05 9.07
C GLY A 19 3.57 19.73 8.30
N PHE A 20 3.83 19.81 7.00
CA PHE A 20 4.08 18.67 6.15
C PHE A 20 5.35 17.90 6.57
N ALA A 21 6.47 18.61 6.75
CA ALA A 21 7.72 18.02 7.21
C ALA A 21 7.55 17.33 8.58
N TRP A 22 6.79 17.96 9.50
CA TRP A 22 6.48 17.39 10.79
C TRP A 22 5.63 16.12 10.69
N LEU A 23 4.60 16.11 9.82
CA LEU A 23 3.78 14.92 9.56
C LEU A 23 4.62 13.75 9.00
N PHE A 24 5.53 14.05 8.07
CA PHE A 24 6.46 13.06 7.54
C PHE A 24 7.44 12.54 8.58
N ALA A 25 7.93 13.42 9.47
CA ALA A 25 8.80 13.03 10.59
C ALA A 25 8.10 12.14 11.63
N GLN A 26 6.76 12.11 11.65
CA GLN A 26 5.98 11.19 12.52
C GLN A 26 5.77 9.81 11.89
N ARG A 27 6.12 9.63 10.61
CA ARG A 27 6.04 8.31 9.98
C ARG A 27 7.08 7.38 10.57
N GLU A 28 6.68 6.15 10.77
CA GLU A 28 7.63 5.09 11.08
C GLU A 28 8.60 4.94 9.90
N PRO A 29 9.92 4.98 10.12
CA PRO A 29 10.86 4.77 9.03
C PRO A 29 10.68 3.35 8.47
N PRO A 30 10.87 3.16 7.14
CA PRO A 30 10.84 1.84 6.55
C PRO A 30 11.90 0.95 7.21
N SER A 31 11.60 -0.34 7.35
CA SER A 31 12.50 -1.32 7.96
C SER A 31 13.81 -1.52 7.17
N GLY A 32 13.88 -0.97 5.98
CA GLY A 32 15.05 -0.98 5.09
C GLY A 32 14.62 -1.11 3.61
N PRO A 33 15.56 -0.97 2.69
CA PRO A 33 15.26 -1.03 1.26
C PRO A 33 14.89 -2.44 0.78
N ARG A 34 15.26 -3.48 1.56
CA ARG A 34 14.93 -4.88 1.31
C ARG A 34 14.66 -5.60 2.63
N ILE A 35 13.56 -6.33 2.70
CA ILE A 35 13.14 -7.11 3.87
C ILE A 35 12.80 -8.52 3.42
N ALA A 36 13.35 -9.55 4.09
CA ALA A 36 12.95 -10.93 3.86
C ALA A 36 11.95 -11.38 4.93
N GLY A 37 10.77 -11.79 4.51
CA GLY A 37 9.73 -12.38 5.36
C GLY A 37 9.73 -13.91 5.34
N GLY A 38 10.89 -14.50 5.03
CA GLY A 38 11.05 -15.94 4.86
C GLY A 38 11.64 -16.30 3.50
N PRO A 39 11.72 -17.59 3.15
CA PRO A 39 12.38 -18.03 1.91
C PRO A 39 11.64 -17.64 0.63
N THR A 40 10.35 -17.32 0.72
CA THR A 40 9.49 -17.04 -0.43
C THR A 40 8.94 -15.61 -0.46
N LEU A 41 9.20 -14.79 0.55
CA LEU A 41 8.65 -13.45 0.67
C LEU A 41 9.75 -12.40 0.82
N VAL A 42 9.77 -11.44 -0.10
CA VAL A 42 10.69 -10.29 -0.08
C VAL A 42 9.91 -9.00 -0.27
N GLY A 43 10.10 -8.04 0.62
CA GLY A 43 9.63 -6.66 0.47
C GLY A 43 10.73 -5.76 -0.05
N ILE A 44 10.41 -4.96 -1.08
CA ILE A 44 11.32 -4.00 -1.70
C ILE A 44 10.73 -2.60 -1.61
N GLU A 45 11.48 -1.69 -1.02
CA GLU A 45 11.13 -0.27 -1.04
C GLU A 45 11.26 0.25 -2.47
N ALA A 46 10.16 0.74 -3.03
CA ALA A 46 10.00 1.08 -4.44
C ALA A 46 9.45 2.50 -4.62
N GLY A 47 10.20 3.50 -4.15
CA GLY A 47 9.86 4.92 -4.29
C GLY A 47 8.93 5.45 -3.22
N GLY A 48 9.06 5.00 -1.98
CA GLY A 48 8.31 5.47 -0.82
C GLY A 48 7.26 4.51 -0.29
N ALA A 49 6.97 3.43 -1.02
CA ALA A 49 6.12 2.33 -0.57
C ALA A 49 6.78 0.98 -0.86
N TYR A 50 6.37 -0.07 -0.17
CA TYR A 50 6.84 -1.43 -0.41
C TYR A 50 6.06 -2.08 -1.55
N ALA A 51 6.80 -2.77 -2.43
CA ALA A 51 6.28 -3.85 -3.26
C ALA A 51 6.72 -5.18 -2.66
N TRP A 52 5.82 -6.12 -2.52
CA TRP A 52 6.08 -7.43 -1.93
C TRP A 52 6.13 -8.49 -3.01
N ILE A 53 7.23 -9.23 -3.07
CA ILE A 53 7.46 -10.31 -4.04
C ILE A 53 7.24 -11.64 -3.35
N ILE A 54 6.28 -12.43 -3.81
CA ILE A 54 6.01 -13.79 -3.34
C ILE A 54 6.47 -14.75 -4.41
N ARG A 55 7.51 -15.53 -4.11
CA ARG A 55 8.02 -16.58 -4.99
C ARG A 55 7.02 -17.71 -5.14
N THR A 56 6.81 -18.14 -6.38
CA THR A 56 5.98 -19.29 -6.72
C THR A 56 6.81 -20.39 -7.40
N ALA A 57 6.19 -21.49 -7.81
CA ALA A 57 6.91 -22.61 -8.42
C ALA A 57 7.63 -22.22 -9.73
N HIS A 58 7.02 -21.33 -10.55
CA HIS A 58 7.53 -20.99 -11.88
C HIS A 58 7.60 -19.46 -12.11
N GLY A 59 7.61 -18.65 -11.04
CA GLY A 59 7.66 -17.20 -11.16
C GLY A 59 7.40 -16.49 -9.83
N ALA A 60 6.60 -15.43 -9.88
CA ALA A 60 6.24 -14.64 -8.70
C ALA A 60 4.84 -14.05 -8.79
N VAL A 61 4.29 -13.69 -7.63
CA VAL A 61 3.15 -12.77 -7.47
C VAL A 61 3.68 -11.52 -6.76
N LEU A 62 3.25 -10.34 -7.20
CA LEU A 62 3.51 -9.09 -6.51
C LEU A 62 2.28 -8.66 -5.70
N VAL A 63 2.51 -8.12 -4.50
CA VAL A 63 1.51 -7.29 -3.81
C VAL A 63 2.05 -5.86 -3.79
N ASP A 64 1.30 -4.98 -4.40
CA ASP A 64 1.66 -3.60 -4.76
C ASP A 64 2.88 -3.49 -5.71
N ALA A 65 3.14 -2.28 -6.22
CA ALA A 65 4.14 -2.02 -7.25
C ALA A 65 4.85 -0.66 -7.10
N GLY A 66 4.82 -0.06 -5.91
CA GLY A 66 5.55 1.17 -5.58
C GLY A 66 5.15 2.41 -6.37
N LEU A 67 5.83 3.53 -6.12
CA LEU A 67 5.66 4.81 -6.80
C LEU A 67 6.59 4.99 -8.01
N ASP A 68 7.75 4.32 -8.03
CA ASP A 68 8.67 4.39 -9.15
C ASP A 68 8.10 3.65 -10.37
N ALA A 69 7.54 4.40 -11.31
CA ALA A 69 6.95 3.84 -12.54
C ALA A 69 7.97 3.14 -13.46
N THR A 70 9.27 3.29 -13.22
CA THR A 70 10.31 2.50 -13.92
C THR A 70 10.45 1.10 -13.34
N GLY A 71 9.98 0.88 -12.11
CA GLY A 71 10.05 -0.39 -11.40
C GLY A 71 11.48 -0.88 -11.14
N ALA A 72 12.47 0.03 -11.17
CA ALA A 72 13.88 -0.35 -11.16
C ALA A 72 14.27 -1.24 -9.98
N ALA A 73 13.77 -0.92 -8.76
CA ALA A 73 14.06 -1.72 -7.57
C ALA A 73 13.39 -3.11 -7.64
N ILE A 74 12.16 -3.18 -8.12
CA ILE A 74 11.40 -4.44 -8.28
C ILE A 74 12.06 -5.33 -9.34
N LEU A 75 12.38 -4.77 -10.50
CA LEU A 75 13.03 -5.51 -11.59
C LEU A 75 14.40 -6.06 -11.19
N LYS A 76 15.18 -5.26 -10.46
CA LYS A 76 16.48 -5.68 -9.90
C LYS A 76 16.32 -6.86 -8.95
N GLU A 77 15.32 -6.83 -8.08
CA GLU A 77 15.09 -7.92 -7.13
C GLU A 77 14.56 -9.18 -7.82
N LEU A 78 13.64 -9.03 -8.78
CA LEU A 78 13.17 -10.17 -9.59
C LEU A 78 14.34 -10.86 -10.30
N ASP A 79 15.28 -10.09 -10.88
CA ASP A 79 16.50 -10.63 -11.51
C ASP A 79 17.39 -11.37 -10.50
N ALA A 80 17.60 -10.78 -9.31
CA ALA A 80 18.37 -11.41 -8.23
C ALA A 80 17.74 -12.73 -7.76
N GLU A 81 16.40 -12.83 -7.82
CA GLU A 81 15.63 -14.02 -7.50
C GLU A 81 15.49 -14.99 -8.71
N GLY A 82 16.11 -14.66 -9.86
CA GLY A 82 16.04 -15.46 -11.09
C GLY A 82 14.64 -15.50 -11.73
N VAL A 83 13.83 -14.47 -11.52
CA VAL A 83 12.49 -14.33 -12.08
C VAL A 83 12.48 -13.27 -13.15
N LYS A 84 12.05 -13.61 -14.35
CA LYS A 84 11.84 -12.64 -15.43
C LYS A 84 10.52 -11.88 -15.23
N PRO A 85 10.40 -10.63 -15.69
CA PRO A 85 9.13 -9.87 -15.59
C PRO A 85 7.93 -10.62 -16.18
N GLU A 86 8.13 -11.38 -17.26
CA GLU A 86 7.07 -12.18 -17.93
C GLU A 86 6.62 -13.40 -17.10
N GLN A 87 7.37 -13.75 -16.06
CA GLN A 87 7.03 -14.81 -15.12
C GLN A 87 6.27 -14.29 -13.88
N VAL A 88 6.04 -12.99 -13.78
CA VAL A 88 5.11 -12.44 -12.79
C VAL A 88 3.69 -12.84 -13.20
N ARG A 89 3.00 -13.58 -12.34
CA ARG A 89 1.68 -14.17 -12.60
C ARG A 89 0.54 -13.23 -12.26
N ALA A 90 0.73 -12.42 -11.21
CA ALA A 90 -0.24 -11.42 -10.82
C ALA A 90 0.43 -10.22 -10.13
N VAL A 91 -0.21 -9.06 -10.21
CA VAL A 91 0.03 -7.90 -9.36
C VAL A 91 -1.27 -7.63 -8.60
N LEU A 92 -1.25 -7.85 -7.29
CA LEU A 92 -2.36 -7.69 -6.38
C LEU A 92 -2.26 -6.31 -5.74
N ILE A 93 -3.05 -5.35 -6.19
CA ILE A 93 -2.99 -3.96 -5.73
C ILE A 93 -3.89 -3.83 -4.51
N THR A 94 -3.33 -3.35 -3.38
CA THR A 94 -4.08 -3.19 -2.13
C THR A 94 -5.09 -2.06 -2.21
N HIS A 95 -4.75 -0.96 -2.91
CA HIS A 95 -5.64 0.19 -3.12
C HIS A 95 -5.14 1.12 -4.24
N GLY A 96 -5.97 2.07 -4.65
CA GLY A 96 -5.77 2.87 -5.86
C GLY A 96 -4.85 4.09 -5.74
N HIS A 97 -4.03 4.23 -4.69
CA HIS A 97 -3.06 5.31 -4.60
C HIS A 97 -1.83 5.05 -5.49
N PRO A 98 -1.22 6.11 -6.08
CA PRO A 98 -0.15 5.98 -7.06
C PRO A 98 1.09 5.22 -6.58
N ASP A 99 1.40 5.31 -5.31
CA ASP A 99 2.55 4.66 -4.67
C ASP A 99 2.37 3.15 -4.45
N HIS A 100 1.22 2.61 -4.83
CA HIS A 100 0.95 1.18 -4.78
C HIS A 100 0.81 0.53 -6.16
N TYR A 101 0.68 1.32 -7.25
CA TYR A 101 0.44 0.75 -8.57
C TYR A 101 1.37 1.22 -9.70
N ALA A 102 2.25 2.21 -9.47
CA ALA A 102 2.92 2.91 -10.57
C ALA A 102 3.71 2.00 -11.51
N ALA A 103 4.41 0.97 -11.00
CA ALA A 103 5.13 0.02 -11.83
C ALA A 103 4.28 -1.17 -12.32
N ALA A 104 3.03 -1.32 -11.89
CA ALA A 104 2.21 -2.50 -12.24
C ALA A 104 2.05 -2.70 -13.76
N ARG A 105 2.03 -1.61 -14.54
CA ARG A 105 1.94 -1.65 -15.99
C ARG A 105 3.11 -2.33 -16.72
N LEU A 106 4.24 -2.52 -16.03
CA LEU A 106 5.42 -3.19 -16.60
C LEU A 106 5.21 -4.70 -16.73
N PHE A 107 4.28 -5.25 -15.99
CA PHE A 107 4.00 -6.69 -15.95
C PHE A 107 2.82 -7.04 -16.85
N ASP A 108 3.04 -6.91 -18.17
CA ASP A 108 2.00 -7.06 -19.21
C ASP A 108 1.42 -8.48 -19.33
N LYS A 109 2.11 -9.48 -18.79
CA LYS A 109 1.65 -10.89 -18.74
C LYS A 109 0.96 -11.24 -17.41
N ALA A 110 1.09 -10.39 -16.40
CA ALA A 110 0.47 -10.61 -15.09
C ALA A 110 -1.03 -10.27 -15.12
N SER A 111 -1.86 -10.96 -14.33
CA SER A 111 -3.21 -10.53 -14.03
C SER A 111 -3.15 -9.41 -12.98
N ILE A 112 -3.75 -8.25 -13.26
CA ILE A 112 -3.75 -7.11 -12.34
C ILE A 112 -5.10 -7.04 -11.63
N ALA A 113 -5.07 -7.18 -10.30
CA ALA A 113 -6.24 -7.20 -9.45
C ALA A 113 -6.28 -5.99 -8.51
N ILE A 114 -7.47 -5.41 -8.31
CA ILE A 114 -7.71 -4.28 -7.40
C ILE A 114 -9.14 -4.33 -6.86
N GLY A 115 -9.38 -3.77 -5.68
CA GLY A 115 -10.72 -3.60 -5.15
C GLY A 115 -11.62 -2.75 -6.04
N GLU A 116 -12.87 -3.17 -6.22
CA GLU A 116 -13.84 -2.56 -7.14
C GLU A 116 -14.01 -1.05 -6.88
N GLY A 117 -14.03 -0.62 -5.62
CA GLY A 117 -14.19 0.78 -5.24
C GLY A 117 -13.06 1.70 -5.70
N ASP A 118 -11.89 1.16 -6.06
CA ASP A 118 -10.72 1.94 -6.48
C ASP A 118 -10.45 1.90 -7.99
N VAL A 119 -11.28 1.22 -8.76
CA VAL A 119 -11.09 1.12 -10.22
C VAL A 119 -11.13 2.49 -10.90
N THR A 120 -11.99 3.39 -10.46
CA THR A 120 -12.04 4.76 -11.01
C THR A 120 -10.86 5.59 -10.54
N MET A 121 -10.42 5.40 -9.28
CA MET A 121 -9.28 6.09 -8.69
C MET A 121 -7.99 5.79 -9.47
N ILE A 122 -7.70 4.52 -9.76
CA ILE A 122 -6.51 4.12 -10.51
C ILE A 122 -6.52 4.67 -11.96
N ARG A 123 -7.69 4.98 -12.50
CA ARG A 123 -7.87 5.62 -13.82
C ARG A 123 -7.79 7.15 -13.77
N GLY A 124 -7.49 7.72 -12.61
CA GLY A 124 -7.27 9.16 -12.42
C GLY A 124 -8.43 9.94 -11.81
N ASP A 125 -9.52 9.29 -11.39
CA ASP A 125 -10.56 9.95 -10.62
C ASP A 125 -10.04 10.22 -9.19
N LYS A 126 -10.05 11.50 -8.81
CA LYS A 126 -9.55 11.98 -7.52
C LYS A 126 -10.66 12.23 -6.50
N ALA A 127 -11.92 11.87 -6.82
CA ALA A 127 -13.06 12.14 -5.95
C ALA A 127 -12.87 11.53 -4.55
N HIS A 128 -12.34 10.32 -4.50
CA HIS A 128 -12.11 9.54 -3.29
C HIS A 128 -10.72 9.68 -2.67
N TYR A 129 -9.89 10.58 -3.19
CA TYR A 129 -8.61 10.87 -2.53
C TYR A 129 -8.85 11.64 -1.24
N ALA A 130 -8.16 11.25 -0.18
CA ALA A 130 -8.06 12.03 1.04
C ALA A 130 -7.52 13.45 0.75
N THR A 131 -7.67 14.36 1.69
CA THR A 131 -7.25 15.77 1.52
C THR A 131 -5.83 15.91 0.99
N PHE A 132 -4.89 15.13 1.53
CA PHE A 132 -3.50 15.13 1.06
C PHE A 132 -3.37 14.68 -0.40
N GLY A 133 -4.01 13.58 -0.78
CA GLY A 133 -3.98 13.06 -2.15
C GLY A 133 -4.59 14.02 -3.17
N LYS A 134 -5.65 14.76 -2.80
CA LYS A 134 -6.22 15.84 -3.64
C LYS A 134 -5.23 16.97 -3.89
N ILE A 135 -4.51 17.40 -2.85
CA ILE A 135 -3.48 18.45 -2.97
C ILE A 135 -2.32 17.95 -3.85
N MET A 136 -1.78 16.79 -3.56
CA MET A 136 -0.65 16.23 -4.31
C MET A 136 -1.04 15.96 -5.77
N GLY A 137 -2.20 15.38 -6.02
CA GLY A 137 -2.69 15.12 -7.37
C GLY A 137 -3.02 16.37 -8.19
N ALA A 138 -3.11 17.56 -7.56
CA ALA A 138 -3.24 18.83 -8.28
C ALA A 138 -1.89 19.37 -8.78
N VAL A 139 -0.78 18.98 -8.14
CA VAL A 139 0.56 19.54 -8.43
C VAL A 139 1.52 18.50 -9.03
N MET A 140 1.23 17.21 -8.89
CA MET A 140 2.04 16.12 -9.43
C MET A 140 1.26 15.34 -10.49
N PRO A 141 1.89 14.98 -11.62
CA PRO A 141 1.27 14.09 -12.59
C PRO A 141 1.10 12.70 -11.98
N LEU A 142 -0.05 12.09 -12.22
CA LEU A 142 -0.26 10.69 -11.84
C LEU A 142 0.53 9.76 -12.80
N PRO A 143 1.05 8.63 -12.30
CA PRO A 143 1.63 7.64 -13.17
C PRO A 143 0.55 7.08 -14.12
N PRO A 144 0.92 6.62 -15.33
CA PRO A 144 -0.02 5.98 -16.23
C PRO A 144 -0.67 4.77 -15.55
N PRO A 145 -2.02 4.65 -15.62
CA PRO A 145 -2.71 3.53 -14.98
C PRO A 145 -2.34 2.20 -15.65
N PRO A 146 -2.23 1.11 -14.88
CA PRO A 146 -2.20 -0.22 -15.45
C PRO A 146 -3.58 -0.60 -16.00
N ARG A 147 -3.65 -1.67 -16.81
CA ARG A 147 -4.96 -2.30 -17.04
C ARG A 147 -5.44 -2.94 -15.73
N VAL A 148 -6.73 -3.12 -15.60
CA VAL A 148 -7.35 -3.87 -14.49
C VAL A 148 -8.01 -5.10 -15.10
N ASP A 149 -7.56 -6.29 -14.68
CA ASP A 149 -8.08 -7.56 -15.19
C ASP A 149 -9.10 -8.18 -14.25
N ILE A 150 -8.91 -7.98 -12.93
CA ILE A 150 -9.74 -8.56 -11.87
C ILE A 150 -10.18 -7.46 -10.93
N THR A 151 -11.49 -7.33 -10.73
CA THR A 151 -12.07 -6.45 -9.70
C THR A 151 -12.51 -7.29 -8.51
N LEU A 152 -12.19 -6.83 -7.30
CA LEU A 152 -12.37 -7.57 -6.06
C LEU A 152 -13.40 -6.87 -5.17
N LYS A 153 -14.23 -7.67 -4.48
CA LYS A 153 -15.25 -7.20 -3.52
C LYS A 153 -14.93 -7.60 -2.09
N GLY A 154 -13.96 -8.49 -1.91
CA GLY A 154 -13.65 -9.16 -0.66
C GLY A 154 -14.39 -10.49 -0.51
N GLY A 155 -13.68 -11.48 0.04
CA GLY A 155 -14.14 -12.85 0.19
C GLY A 155 -13.70 -13.79 -0.93
N GLU A 156 -13.04 -13.28 -1.97
CA GLU A 156 -12.49 -14.13 -3.04
C GLU A 156 -11.25 -14.89 -2.57
N ASP A 157 -11.08 -16.09 -3.10
CA ASP A 157 -9.85 -16.88 -3.04
C ASP A 157 -9.16 -16.84 -4.41
N LEU A 158 -8.01 -16.18 -4.47
CA LEU A 158 -7.19 -16.11 -5.67
C LEU A 158 -6.10 -17.17 -5.64
N ALA A 159 -5.79 -17.75 -6.80
CA ALA A 159 -4.71 -18.72 -6.92
C ALA A 159 -3.86 -18.45 -8.18
N PHE A 160 -2.56 -18.29 -7.97
CA PHE A 160 -1.59 -18.05 -9.04
C PHE A 160 -0.37 -18.96 -8.82
N ASP A 161 -0.12 -19.86 -9.75
CA ASP A 161 1.06 -20.74 -9.75
C ASP A 161 1.28 -21.46 -8.39
N GLY A 162 0.19 -21.91 -7.76
CA GLY A 162 0.17 -22.59 -6.46
C GLY A 162 0.11 -21.68 -5.24
N ALA A 163 0.39 -20.39 -5.34
CA ALA A 163 0.18 -19.43 -4.27
C ALA A 163 -1.32 -19.08 -4.15
N ARG A 164 -1.88 -19.17 -2.94
CA ARG A 164 -3.29 -18.87 -2.66
C ARG A 164 -3.40 -17.66 -1.75
N PHE A 165 -4.30 -16.73 -2.11
CA PHE A 165 -4.55 -15.51 -1.39
C PHE A 165 -6.03 -15.38 -1.07
N GLN A 166 -6.38 -15.22 0.20
CA GLN A 166 -7.72 -14.77 0.58
C GLN A 166 -7.80 -13.27 0.50
N VAL A 167 -8.83 -12.74 -0.14
CA VAL A 167 -9.07 -11.29 -0.27
C VAL A 167 -10.00 -10.83 0.83
N ILE A 168 -9.61 -9.77 1.55
CA ILE A 168 -10.39 -9.18 2.62
C ILE A 168 -10.68 -7.72 2.28
N ALA A 169 -11.96 -7.34 2.13
CA ALA A 169 -12.33 -5.94 1.96
C ALA A 169 -12.08 -5.18 3.26
N THR A 170 -11.39 -4.05 3.16
CA THR A 170 -11.08 -3.15 4.28
C THR A 170 -11.26 -1.69 3.88
N PRO A 171 -12.49 -1.29 3.46
CA PRO A 171 -12.75 0.08 3.04
C PRO A 171 -12.46 1.08 4.17
N GLY A 172 -12.14 2.31 3.76
CA GLY A 172 -11.93 3.43 4.66
C GLY A 172 -10.64 4.20 4.43
N HIS A 173 -9.47 3.55 4.22
CA HIS A 173 -8.30 4.25 3.70
C HIS A 173 -8.59 4.76 2.27
N SER A 174 -9.07 3.88 1.43
CA SER A 174 -9.80 4.17 0.19
C SER A 174 -11.07 3.33 0.13
N PRO A 175 -12.04 3.63 -0.79
CA PRO A 175 -13.27 2.86 -0.92
C PRO A 175 -13.06 1.41 -1.34
N GLY A 176 -12.00 1.17 -2.14
CA GLY A 176 -11.66 -0.14 -2.68
C GLY A 176 -10.49 -0.81 -1.96
N SER A 177 -10.08 -0.34 -0.78
CA SER A 177 -8.99 -0.96 -0.03
C SER A 177 -9.30 -2.43 0.25
N VAL A 178 -8.34 -3.30 -0.10
CA VAL A 178 -8.37 -4.73 0.20
C VAL A 178 -7.05 -5.16 0.83
N MET A 179 -7.10 -6.21 1.63
CA MET A 179 -5.93 -6.91 2.16
C MET A 179 -5.85 -8.30 1.54
N TYR A 180 -4.66 -8.86 1.50
CA TYR A 180 -4.41 -10.21 0.99
C TYR A 180 -3.78 -11.06 2.07
N LEU A 181 -4.43 -12.15 2.45
CA LEU A 181 -3.86 -13.13 3.36
C LEU A 181 -3.21 -14.25 2.55
N TYR A 182 -1.91 -14.41 2.72
CA TYR A 182 -1.11 -15.51 2.16
C TYR A 182 -0.44 -16.26 3.31
N GLN A 183 -0.81 -17.52 3.49
CA GLN A 183 -0.38 -18.34 4.64
C GLN A 183 -0.72 -17.61 5.96
N ASP A 184 0.26 -17.18 6.73
CA ASP A 184 0.12 -16.43 7.98
C ASP A 184 0.54 -14.95 7.88
N VAL A 185 0.80 -14.46 6.65
CA VAL A 185 1.15 -13.06 6.37
C VAL A 185 -0.05 -12.33 5.78
N LEU A 186 -0.43 -11.23 6.39
CA LEU A 186 -1.47 -10.34 5.90
C LEU A 186 -0.83 -9.09 5.28
N PHE A 187 -1.00 -8.91 3.98
CA PHE A 187 -0.60 -7.70 3.26
C PHE A 187 -1.68 -6.64 3.44
N THR A 188 -1.33 -5.56 4.11
CA THR A 188 -2.31 -4.60 4.64
C THR A 188 -2.39 -3.29 3.86
N GLY A 189 -1.46 -3.05 2.92
CA GLY A 189 -1.33 -1.73 2.30
C GLY A 189 -1.25 -0.66 3.39
N ASP A 190 -2.09 0.37 3.24
CA ASP A 190 -2.14 1.52 4.15
C ASP A 190 -3.26 1.44 5.17
N SER A 191 -4.10 0.41 5.11
CA SER A 191 -5.22 0.26 6.06
C SER A 191 -4.78 -0.10 7.48
N LEU A 192 -3.61 -0.77 7.64
CA LEU A 192 -3.00 -1.10 8.92
C LEU A 192 -1.49 -1.13 8.77
N MET A 193 -0.75 -0.39 9.60
CA MET A 193 0.69 -0.23 9.48
C MET A 193 1.39 -0.50 10.81
N ARG A 194 2.65 -0.92 10.73
CA ARG A 194 3.56 -0.97 11.88
C ARG A 194 3.81 0.44 12.43
N LYS A 195 3.83 0.57 13.75
CA LYS A 195 4.28 1.79 14.44
C LYS A 195 4.97 1.42 15.76
N GLY A 196 6.29 1.62 15.81
CA GLY A 196 7.10 1.17 16.95
C GLY A 196 6.91 -0.32 17.22
N ASP A 197 6.55 -0.66 18.44
CA ASP A 197 6.21 -2.03 18.84
C ASP A 197 4.71 -2.36 18.70
N GLY A 198 3.95 -1.51 18.02
CA GLY A 198 2.51 -1.67 17.82
C GLY A 198 2.11 -1.64 16.36
N VAL A 199 0.81 -1.39 16.16
CA VAL A 199 0.21 -1.11 14.84
C VAL A 199 -0.68 0.13 14.94
N THR A 200 -0.93 0.76 13.81
CA THR A 200 -1.77 1.95 13.68
C THR A 200 -2.45 1.99 12.34
N ILE A 201 -3.43 2.87 12.18
CA ILE A 201 -3.92 3.31 10.87
C ILE A 201 -3.20 4.59 10.44
N VAL A 202 -3.17 4.89 9.16
CA VAL A 202 -2.67 6.19 8.68
C VAL A 202 -3.53 7.33 9.22
N PRO A 203 -2.94 8.52 9.47
CA PRO A 203 -3.72 9.69 9.91
C PRO A 203 -4.84 10.03 8.93
N SER A 204 -5.94 10.61 9.42
CA SER A 204 -7.13 10.97 8.63
C SER A 204 -6.84 11.90 7.45
N LEU A 205 -5.74 12.66 7.49
CA LEU A 205 -5.27 13.47 6.35
C LEU A 205 -4.97 12.62 5.11
N PHE A 206 -4.63 11.34 5.29
CA PHE A 206 -4.25 10.38 4.25
C PHE A 206 -5.30 9.30 4.03
N SER A 207 -6.38 9.28 4.80
CA SER A 207 -7.50 8.33 4.64
C SER A 207 -8.77 9.08 4.24
N GLU A 208 -9.58 8.48 3.37
CA GLU A 208 -10.89 9.03 3.02
C GLU A 208 -11.83 9.02 4.23
N ASN A 209 -11.86 7.88 4.95
CA ASN A 209 -12.68 7.67 6.14
C ASN A 209 -11.94 6.82 7.18
N ALA A 210 -11.26 7.47 8.13
CA ALA A 210 -10.47 6.78 9.14
C ALA A 210 -11.32 5.94 10.11
N ASP A 211 -12.57 6.34 10.37
CA ASP A 211 -13.48 5.61 11.27
C ASP A 211 -13.96 4.32 10.60
N GLU A 212 -14.29 4.38 9.32
CA GLU A 212 -14.64 3.21 8.51
C GLU A 212 -13.44 2.24 8.40
N ASN A 213 -12.23 2.77 8.13
CA ASN A 213 -11.02 1.95 8.14
C ASN A 213 -10.86 1.21 9.47
N ARG A 214 -11.00 1.92 10.59
CA ARG A 214 -10.93 1.30 11.92
C ARG A 214 -12.02 0.25 12.15
N ALA A 215 -13.23 0.50 11.65
CA ALA A 215 -14.34 -0.46 11.73
C ALA A 215 -14.04 -1.74 10.93
N SER A 216 -13.48 -1.59 9.72
CA SER A 216 -13.08 -2.70 8.86
C SER A 216 -12.05 -3.62 9.52
N LEU A 217 -11.11 -3.06 10.29
CA LEU A 217 -10.06 -3.84 10.97
C LEU A 217 -10.61 -4.82 12.02
N ARG A 218 -11.83 -4.62 12.53
CA ARG A 218 -12.42 -5.56 13.51
C ARG A 218 -12.64 -6.95 12.94
N SER A 219 -12.94 -7.06 11.65
CA SER A 219 -13.13 -8.34 10.96
C SER A 219 -11.86 -9.19 10.93
N LEU A 220 -10.69 -8.55 10.97
CA LEU A 220 -9.39 -9.22 10.93
C LEU A 220 -9.13 -10.09 12.16
N GLN A 221 -9.81 -9.85 13.29
CA GLN A 221 -9.61 -10.63 14.50
C GLN A 221 -9.96 -12.13 14.34
N ALA A 222 -10.82 -12.46 13.37
CA ALA A 222 -11.17 -13.85 13.06
C ALA A 222 -10.12 -14.56 12.18
N LEU A 223 -9.23 -13.83 11.52
CA LEU A 223 -8.28 -14.38 10.55
C LEU A 223 -7.03 -14.97 11.22
N PRO A 224 -6.41 -16.01 10.64
CA PRO A 224 -5.28 -16.73 11.23
C PRO A 224 -3.91 -16.13 10.86
N PHE A 225 -3.76 -14.80 10.78
CA PHE A 225 -2.47 -14.19 10.49
C PHE A 225 -1.62 -14.02 11.74
N VAL A 226 -0.30 -14.02 11.55
CA VAL A 226 0.72 -13.79 12.57
C VAL A 226 1.50 -12.50 12.28
N THR A 227 1.80 -12.27 11.03
CA THR A 227 2.60 -11.13 10.56
C THR A 227 1.76 -10.24 9.64
N ILE A 228 1.95 -8.92 9.72
CA ILE A 228 1.52 -8.01 8.66
C ILE A 228 2.72 -7.59 7.83
N ALA A 229 2.46 -7.37 6.53
CA ALA A 229 3.35 -6.74 5.57
C ALA A 229 2.64 -5.47 5.07
N ASP A 230 3.04 -4.32 5.58
CA ASP A 230 2.36 -3.05 5.28
C ASP A 230 2.97 -2.28 4.11
N GLY A 231 2.30 -1.22 3.70
CA GLY A 231 2.70 -0.43 2.53
C GLY A 231 3.96 0.42 2.73
N HIS A 232 4.35 0.79 3.97
CA HIS A 232 5.38 1.81 4.18
C HIS A 232 6.43 1.50 5.24
N ALA A 233 6.06 0.82 6.31
CA ALA A 233 6.94 0.56 7.44
C ALA A 233 7.57 -0.84 7.40
N GLY A 234 6.94 -1.79 6.72
CA GLY A 234 7.47 -3.12 6.49
C GLY A 234 6.76 -4.23 7.25
N LEU A 235 7.50 -5.11 7.93
CA LEU A 235 6.93 -6.27 8.63
C LEU A 235 6.67 -5.95 10.11
N ALA A 236 5.56 -6.47 10.63
CA ALA A 236 5.32 -6.54 12.07
C ALA A 236 4.88 -7.96 12.45
N ALA A 237 5.68 -8.63 13.27
CA ALA A 237 5.33 -9.90 13.88
C ALA A 237 4.32 -9.71 15.04
N ASP A 238 3.71 -10.80 15.50
CA ASP A 238 2.70 -10.80 16.57
C ASP A 238 1.55 -9.81 16.28
N ALA A 239 1.27 -9.59 14.99
CA ALA A 239 0.43 -8.53 14.52
C ALA A 239 -1.02 -8.66 15.00
N LYS A 240 -1.51 -9.87 15.19
CA LYS A 240 -2.86 -10.09 15.72
C LYS A 240 -3.03 -9.60 17.15
N GLN A 241 -2.03 -9.82 18.00
CA GLN A 241 -2.04 -9.30 19.38
C GLN A 241 -1.92 -7.77 19.40
N LYS A 242 -1.08 -7.22 18.53
CA LYS A 242 -0.90 -5.77 18.36
C LYS A 242 -2.19 -5.10 17.88
N LEU A 243 -2.89 -5.72 16.91
CA LEU A 243 -4.19 -5.26 16.44
C LEU A 243 -5.24 -5.30 17.56
N THR A 244 -5.29 -6.37 18.34
CA THR A 244 -6.22 -6.47 19.47
C THR A 244 -6.02 -5.35 20.48
N ARG A 245 -4.75 -5.05 20.84
CA ARG A 245 -4.41 -3.92 21.72
C ARG A 245 -4.80 -2.57 21.12
N PHE A 246 -4.53 -2.38 19.83
CA PHE A 246 -4.89 -1.16 19.10
C PHE A 246 -6.41 -0.91 19.10
N LEU A 247 -7.20 -1.95 18.83
CA LEU A 247 -8.67 -1.84 18.80
C LEU A 247 -9.29 -1.65 20.19
N ALA A 248 -8.64 -2.16 21.26
CA ALA A 248 -9.11 -1.99 22.64
C ALA A 248 -8.81 -0.59 23.22
N GLY A 249 -7.81 0.11 22.72
CA GLY A 249 -7.43 1.46 23.15
C GLY A 249 -8.03 2.59 22.31
N SER A 250 -8.97 2.28 21.46
CA SER A 250 -9.56 3.20 20.48
C SER A 250 -11.06 3.42 20.69
#